data_f991dec32374c23c5dd39bd11de67389
#
_entry.id   f991dec32374c23c5dd39bd11de67389
#
_cell.length_a   1.000
_cell.length_b   1.000
_cell.length_c   1.000
_cell.angle_alpha   90.00
_cell.angle_beta   90.00
_cell.angle_gamma   90.00
#
_symmetry.space_group_name_H-M   'P 1'
#
loop_
_entity.id
_entity.type
_entity.pdbx_description
1 polymer ?
#
loop_
_entity_poly.entity_id
_entity_poly.type
_entity_poly.pdbx_seq_one_letter_code
_entity_poly.pdbx_strand_id
1 'polypeptide(L)'
;NVDEAIGTFDGKTYVAPNGTKHKKRSAAAKTAKAVLKAQPKMARVKDVVAHSTGSWDKGYPESELSNWLIDIMMAKAAAISGKPVHMGVTNFGGIRADMPKGDVILDDLLSMFPFKNYLVYLEHKGSTIRRIIEEMAATRFQVLGGVRVVVKDGKVESIEIGGEPL
;
A
#
# COMPACT_ATOMS: atom_id res chain seq x y z
N ASN A 1 -23.32 4.20 -5.92
CA ASN A 1 -23.90 5.45 -6.43
C ASN A 1 -23.66 6.57 -5.41
N VAL A 2 -23.07 7.71 -5.87
CA VAL A 2 -22.75 8.85 -4.98
C VAL A 2 -23.98 9.45 -4.35
N ASP A 3 -25.06 9.54 -5.10
CA ASP A 3 -26.35 10.09 -4.62
C ASP A 3 -26.97 9.23 -3.52
N GLU A 4 -26.80 7.91 -3.59
CA GLU A 4 -27.23 6.98 -2.54
C GLU A 4 -26.41 7.15 -1.24
N ALA A 5 -25.11 7.43 -1.37
CA ALA A 5 -24.22 7.55 -0.21
C ALA A 5 -24.24 8.94 0.42
N ILE A 6 -24.38 10.00 -0.40
CA ILE A 6 -24.22 11.40 0.02
C ILE A 6 -25.58 12.12 0.08
N GLY A 7 -26.61 11.61 -0.64
CA GLY A 7 -27.90 12.28 -0.82
C GLY A 7 -27.89 13.32 -1.95
N THR A 8 -29.00 13.97 -2.16
CA THR A 8 -29.27 14.83 -3.30
C THR A 8 -29.70 16.23 -2.89
N PHE A 9 -29.65 17.17 -3.85
CA PHE A 9 -30.17 18.52 -3.67
C PHE A 9 -31.41 18.72 -4.56
N ASP A 10 -32.50 19.07 -3.92
CA ASP A 10 -33.75 19.51 -4.57
C ASP A 10 -33.91 21.00 -4.31
N GLY A 11 -33.55 21.83 -5.28
CA GLY A 11 -33.62 23.28 -5.18
C GLY A 11 -32.86 23.85 -3.97
N LYS A 12 -33.62 24.26 -2.95
CA LYS A 12 -33.09 24.85 -1.71
C LYS A 12 -32.95 23.86 -0.57
N THR A 13 -33.29 22.58 -0.80
CA THR A 13 -33.32 21.54 0.21
C THR A 13 -32.24 20.49 -0.09
N TYR A 14 -31.53 20.07 0.92
CA TYR A 14 -30.69 18.88 0.88
C TYR A 14 -31.44 17.71 1.47
N VAL A 15 -31.53 16.61 0.74
CA VAL A 15 -32.13 15.34 1.17
C VAL A 15 -31.02 14.35 1.46
N ALA A 16 -30.80 14.01 2.73
CA ALA A 16 -29.83 13.04 3.18
C ALA A 16 -30.23 11.61 2.73
N PRO A 17 -29.29 10.64 2.70
CA PRO A 17 -29.57 9.25 2.28
C PRO A 17 -30.71 8.57 3.07
N ASN A 18 -30.89 8.96 4.31
CA ASN A 18 -31.97 8.46 5.17
C ASN A 18 -33.32 9.21 4.96
N GLY A 19 -33.43 10.04 3.92
CA GLY A 19 -34.64 10.84 3.61
C GLY A 19 -34.78 12.11 4.44
N THR A 20 -33.91 12.40 5.40
CA THR A 20 -34.03 13.62 6.22
C THR A 20 -33.76 14.86 5.36
N LYS A 21 -34.67 15.85 5.46
CA LYS A 21 -34.56 17.11 4.71
C LYS A 21 -33.88 18.19 5.55
N HIS A 22 -32.89 18.86 4.97
CA HIS A 22 -32.17 19.95 5.59
C HIS A 22 -32.21 21.23 4.74
N LYS A 23 -32.21 22.37 5.39
CA LYS A 23 -32.07 23.65 4.70
C LYS A 23 -30.70 23.73 4.01
N LYS A 24 -30.65 24.30 2.80
CA LYS A 24 -29.40 24.43 1.99
C LYS A 24 -28.20 25.07 2.74
N ARG A 25 -28.48 25.90 3.76
CA ARG A 25 -27.44 26.55 4.56
C ARG A 25 -27.04 25.78 5.83
N SER A 26 -27.65 24.63 6.11
CA SER A 26 -27.27 23.78 7.24
C SER A 26 -25.84 23.24 7.10
N ALA A 27 -25.22 22.82 8.19
CA ALA A 27 -23.91 22.21 8.17
C ALA A 27 -23.89 20.95 7.30
N ALA A 28 -24.89 20.07 7.46
CA ALA A 28 -25.03 18.86 6.66
C ALA A 28 -25.07 19.16 5.14
N ALA A 29 -25.90 20.14 4.73
CA ALA A 29 -25.98 20.54 3.32
C ALA A 29 -24.68 21.15 2.79
N LYS A 30 -23.94 21.91 3.61
CA LYS A 30 -22.64 22.47 3.21
C LYS A 30 -21.60 21.37 3.01
N THR A 31 -21.54 20.41 3.92
CA THR A 31 -20.64 19.24 3.83
C THR A 31 -20.97 18.39 2.60
N ALA A 32 -22.23 18.01 2.42
CA ALA A 32 -22.67 17.24 1.25
C ALA A 32 -22.32 17.96 -0.06
N LYS A 33 -22.56 19.27 -0.14
CA LYS A 33 -22.21 20.06 -1.33
C LYS A 33 -20.71 20.08 -1.60
N ALA A 34 -19.87 20.16 -0.57
CA ALA A 34 -18.42 20.13 -0.73
C ALA A 34 -17.96 18.77 -1.28
N VAL A 35 -18.51 17.66 -0.74
CA VAL A 35 -18.21 16.31 -1.20
C VAL A 35 -18.68 16.11 -2.65
N LEU A 36 -19.91 16.45 -2.99
CA LEU A 36 -20.43 16.34 -4.36
C LEU A 36 -19.61 17.19 -5.36
N LYS A 37 -19.17 18.38 -4.96
CA LYS A 37 -18.32 19.24 -5.80
C LYS A 37 -16.92 18.63 -6.03
N ALA A 38 -16.41 17.83 -5.09
CA ALA A 38 -15.12 17.18 -5.21
C ALA A 38 -15.15 15.95 -6.14
N GLN A 39 -16.32 15.30 -6.34
CA GLN A 39 -16.44 14.05 -7.10
C GLN A 39 -15.83 14.11 -8.51
N PRO A 40 -16.04 15.15 -9.35
CA PRO A 40 -15.43 15.22 -10.67
C PRO A 40 -13.88 15.23 -10.62
N LYS A 41 -13.31 15.84 -9.57
CA LYS A 41 -11.85 15.88 -9.38
C LYS A 41 -11.29 14.52 -8.95
N MET A 42 -12.13 13.69 -8.35
CA MET A 42 -11.80 12.34 -7.88
C MET A 42 -12.16 11.26 -8.91
N ALA A 43 -12.62 11.62 -10.10
CA ALA A 43 -13.01 10.64 -11.11
C ALA A 43 -11.86 9.65 -11.41
N ARG A 44 -10.63 10.17 -11.55
CA ARG A 44 -9.45 9.36 -11.85
C ARG A 44 -9.11 8.29 -10.80
N VAL A 45 -9.45 8.51 -9.53
CA VAL A 45 -9.16 7.50 -8.49
C VAL A 45 -10.09 6.28 -8.60
N LYS A 46 -11.15 6.37 -9.40
CA LYS A 46 -12.09 5.28 -9.72
C LYS A 46 -11.71 4.51 -10.98
N ASP A 47 -10.65 4.93 -11.68
CA ASP A 47 -10.18 4.20 -12.85
C ASP A 47 -9.67 2.82 -12.44
N VAL A 48 -10.13 1.78 -13.13
CA VAL A 48 -9.62 0.42 -12.97
C VAL A 48 -8.20 0.38 -13.53
N VAL A 49 -7.24 0.04 -12.69
CA VAL A 49 -5.81 0.02 -13.03
C VAL A 49 -5.23 -1.38 -13.09
N ALA A 50 -5.93 -2.36 -12.50
CA ALA A 50 -5.52 -3.76 -12.50
C ALA A 50 -6.73 -4.65 -12.23
N HIS A 51 -6.52 -5.98 -12.35
CA HIS A 51 -7.48 -6.99 -11.94
C HIS A 51 -6.75 -8.04 -11.09
N SER A 52 -7.23 -8.30 -9.87
CA SER A 52 -6.68 -9.32 -8.99
C SER A 52 -7.55 -10.57 -8.99
N THR A 53 -6.93 -11.74 -9.16
CA THR A 53 -7.62 -13.04 -9.12
C THR A 53 -7.99 -13.48 -7.70
N GLY A 54 -7.33 -12.90 -6.69
CA GLY A 54 -7.53 -13.18 -5.27
C GLY A 54 -7.53 -11.93 -4.41
N SER A 55 -8.00 -12.04 -3.18
CA SER A 55 -7.76 -11.06 -2.12
C SER A 55 -6.41 -11.36 -1.49
N TRP A 56 -5.55 -10.35 -1.33
CA TRP A 56 -4.22 -10.50 -0.72
C TRP A 56 -4.13 -9.67 0.56
N ASP A 57 -3.98 -10.35 1.66
CA ASP A 57 -3.89 -9.73 2.97
C ASP A 57 -2.46 -9.26 3.26
N LYS A 58 -2.35 -8.19 4.03
CA LYS A 58 -1.09 -7.78 4.63
C LYS A 58 -0.78 -8.69 5.82
N GLY A 59 0.07 -9.69 5.64
CA GLY A 59 0.46 -10.65 6.67
C GLY A 59 1.89 -10.43 7.19
N TYR A 60 2.15 -10.89 8.41
CA TYR A 60 3.48 -10.92 9.02
C TYR A 60 3.87 -12.36 9.34
N PRO A 61 5.12 -12.79 9.13
CA PRO A 61 6.31 -12.03 8.71
C PRO A 61 6.37 -11.74 7.22
N GLU A 62 5.58 -12.38 6.38
CA GLU A 62 5.46 -12.14 4.95
C GLU A 62 4.04 -12.47 4.47
N SER A 63 3.68 -11.96 3.30
CA SER A 63 2.41 -12.23 2.63
C SER A 63 2.54 -12.02 1.13
N GLU A 64 1.56 -12.53 0.36
CA GLU A 64 1.52 -12.31 -1.10
C GLU A 64 1.60 -10.81 -1.43
N LEU A 65 0.85 -9.97 -0.68
CA LEU A 65 0.86 -8.53 -0.90
C LEU A 65 2.21 -7.88 -0.61
N SER A 66 2.87 -8.26 0.50
CA SER A 66 4.19 -7.70 0.85
C SER A 66 5.27 -8.16 -0.12
N ASN A 67 5.24 -9.42 -0.55
CA ASN A 67 6.18 -9.97 -1.52
C ASN A 67 6.01 -9.30 -2.89
N TRP A 68 4.77 -9.17 -3.38
CA TRP A 68 4.47 -8.45 -4.62
C TRP A 68 4.95 -6.99 -4.58
N LEU A 69 4.72 -6.29 -3.46
CA LEU A 69 5.17 -4.90 -3.31
C LEU A 69 6.68 -4.77 -3.43
N ILE A 70 7.42 -5.60 -2.68
CA ILE A 70 8.88 -5.49 -2.64
C ILE A 70 9.51 -5.89 -3.98
N ASP A 71 8.94 -6.88 -4.67
CA ASP A 71 9.40 -7.30 -6.00
C ASP A 71 9.25 -6.18 -7.03
N ILE A 72 8.11 -5.48 -7.04
CA ILE A 72 7.90 -4.31 -7.90
C ILE A 72 8.88 -3.19 -7.55
N MET A 73 9.10 -2.92 -6.26
CA MET A 73 10.04 -1.89 -5.82
C MET A 73 11.46 -2.20 -6.29
N MET A 74 11.91 -3.45 -6.14
CA MET A 74 13.24 -3.90 -6.58
C MET A 74 13.38 -3.81 -8.10
N ALA A 75 12.41 -4.31 -8.85
CA ALA A 75 12.40 -4.24 -10.31
C ALA A 75 12.44 -2.79 -10.81
N LYS A 76 11.65 -1.89 -10.18
CA LYS A 76 11.63 -0.48 -10.53
C LYS A 76 12.93 0.23 -10.17
N ALA A 77 13.52 -0.08 -9.02
CA ALA A 77 14.81 0.46 -8.61
C ALA A 77 15.93 0.04 -9.57
N ALA A 78 15.97 -1.23 -9.99
CA ALA A 78 16.92 -1.73 -10.98
C ALA A 78 16.74 -1.03 -12.33
N ALA A 79 15.50 -0.88 -12.80
CA ALA A 79 15.21 -0.21 -14.09
C ALA A 79 15.62 1.28 -14.09
N ILE A 80 15.46 1.99 -12.97
CA ILE A 80 15.81 3.42 -12.87
C ILE A 80 17.32 3.60 -12.68
N SER A 81 17.95 2.77 -11.84
CA SER A 81 19.39 2.91 -11.53
C SER A 81 20.30 2.34 -12.61
N GLY A 82 19.80 1.44 -13.46
CA GLY A 82 20.61 0.64 -14.38
C GLY A 82 21.56 -0.34 -13.68
N LYS A 83 21.35 -0.59 -12.38
CA LYS A 83 22.20 -1.47 -11.55
C LYS A 83 21.37 -2.64 -11.01
N PRO A 84 21.99 -3.80 -10.74
CA PRO A 84 21.32 -4.92 -10.10
C PRO A 84 20.89 -4.53 -8.67
N VAL A 85 19.69 -4.90 -8.26
CA VAL A 85 19.20 -4.77 -6.89
C VAL A 85 19.12 -6.17 -6.30
N HIS A 86 20.01 -6.48 -5.37
CA HIS A 86 20.11 -7.81 -4.79
C HIS A 86 19.14 -8.03 -3.63
N MET A 87 18.81 -6.96 -2.91
CA MET A 87 17.91 -7.01 -1.76
C MET A 87 17.06 -5.73 -1.69
N GLY A 88 15.79 -5.86 -1.34
CA GLY A 88 14.90 -4.76 -1.04
C GLY A 88 14.43 -4.79 0.41
N VAL A 89 14.16 -3.61 0.97
CA VAL A 89 13.59 -3.47 2.31
C VAL A 89 12.52 -2.38 2.30
N THR A 90 11.35 -2.66 2.87
CA THR A 90 10.35 -1.64 3.17
C THR A 90 9.62 -1.99 4.46
N ASN A 91 8.98 -1.01 5.10
CA ASN A 91 8.31 -1.24 6.37
C ASN A 91 6.88 -1.76 6.20
N PHE A 92 6.47 -2.73 7.03
CA PHE A 92 5.09 -3.22 7.07
C PHE A 92 4.06 -2.12 7.35
N GLY A 93 4.42 -1.12 8.16
CA GLY A 93 3.57 0.02 8.45
C GLY A 93 3.20 0.87 7.24
N GLY A 94 3.92 0.72 6.12
CA GLY A 94 3.63 1.36 4.84
C GLY A 94 2.44 0.74 4.10
N ILE A 95 2.10 -0.53 4.40
CA ILE A 95 0.95 -1.23 3.82
C ILE A 95 -0.27 -0.99 4.71
N ARG A 96 -1.26 -0.24 4.23
CA ARG A 96 -2.38 0.25 5.06
C ARG A 96 -3.70 -0.50 4.84
N ALA A 97 -3.88 -1.10 3.67
CA ALA A 97 -5.05 -1.89 3.32
C ALA A 97 -4.64 -3.14 2.55
N ASP A 98 -5.53 -4.09 2.46
CA ASP A 98 -5.37 -5.33 1.70
C ASP A 98 -5.74 -5.11 0.23
N MET A 99 -5.26 -5.96 -0.67
CA MET A 99 -5.64 -5.92 -2.08
C MET A 99 -7.01 -6.60 -2.27
N PRO A 100 -7.99 -5.94 -2.87
CA PRO A 100 -9.28 -6.56 -3.13
C PRO A 100 -9.19 -7.59 -4.27
N LYS A 101 -10.06 -8.59 -4.25
CA LYS A 101 -10.29 -9.47 -5.39
C LYS A 101 -11.15 -8.76 -6.44
N GLY A 102 -10.86 -8.97 -7.72
CA GLY A 102 -11.60 -8.37 -8.84
C GLY A 102 -10.92 -7.13 -9.37
N ASP A 103 -11.70 -6.16 -9.82
CA ASP A 103 -11.18 -4.91 -10.33
C ASP A 103 -10.54 -4.09 -9.21
N VAL A 104 -9.29 -3.71 -9.42
CA VAL A 104 -8.50 -2.86 -8.53
C VAL A 104 -8.51 -1.45 -9.12
N ILE A 105 -9.06 -0.51 -8.38
CA ILE A 105 -9.11 0.89 -8.80
C ILE A 105 -7.92 1.67 -8.20
N LEU A 106 -7.62 2.83 -8.77
CA LEU A 106 -6.51 3.66 -8.28
C LEU A 106 -6.68 4.04 -6.80
N ASP A 107 -7.91 4.20 -6.31
CA ASP A 107 -8.20 4.48 -4.89
C ASP A 107 -7.77 3.32 -3.97
N ASP A 108 -7.90 2.07 -4.41
CA ASP A 108 -7.42 0.92 -3.66
C ASP A 108 -5.89 0.99 -3.49
N LEU A 109 -5.16 1.29 -4.58
CA LEU A 109 -3.70 1.46 -4.51
C LEU A 109 -3.28 2.61 -3.60
N LEU A 110 -3.98 3.74 -3.68
CA LEU A 110 -3.72 4.90 -2.82
C LEU A 110 -4.07 4.62 -1.35
N SER A 111 -5.06 3.76 -1.11
CA SER A 111 -5.42 3.31 0.23
C SER A 111 -4.44 2.30 0.78
N MET A 112 -3.92 1.38 -0.06
CA MET A 112 -2.89 0.41 0.33
C MET A 112 -1.55 1.11 0.63
N PHE A 113 -1.16 2.09 -0.18
CA PHE A 113 0.15 2.75 -0.13
C PHE A 113 0.01 4.29 -0.11
N PRO A 114 -0.54 4.88 0.98
CA PRO A 114 -0.89 6.32 1.00
C PRO A 114 0.30 7.26 1.12
N PHE A 115 1.51 6.73 1.34
CA PHE A 115 2.69 7.53 1.61
C PHE A 115 3.49 7.82 0.34
N LYS A 116 3.91 9.07 0.17
CA LYS A 116 4.85 9.47 -0.88
C LYS A 116 6.28 9.17 -0.41
N ASN A 117 6.75 7.97 -0.69
CA ASN A 117 8.10 7.55 -0.36
C ASN A 117 9.04 7.68 -1.55
N TYR A 118 10.35 7.75 -1.28
CA TYR A 118 11.40 7.68 -2.27
C TYR A 118 12.07 6.31 -2.23
N LEU A 119 12.44 5.77 -3.40
CA LEU A 119 13.34 4.64 -3.49
C LEU A 119 14.76 5.16 -3.32
N VAL A 120 15.51 4.56 -2.40
CA VAL A 120 16.92 4.87 -2.16
C VAL A 120 17.72 3.64 -2.52
N TYR A 121 18.70 3.80 -3.41
CA TYR A 121 19.67 2.76 -3.76
C TYR A 121 20.92 2.94 -2.91
N LEU A 122 21.31 1.89 -2.22
CA LEU A 122 22.48 1.88 -1.33
C LEU A 122 23.36 0.68 -1.67
N GLU A 123 24.69 0.86 -1.53
CA GLU A 123 25.67 -0.21 -1.66
C GLU A 123 26.26 -0.50 -0.28
N HIS A 124 26.15 -1.75 0.16
CA HIS A 124 26.66 -2.20 1.45
C HIS A 124 27.47 -3.48 1.33
N LYS A 125 28.44 -3.65 2.24
CA LYS A 125 29.14 -4.93 2.41
C LYS A 125 28.18 -5.98 2.98
N GLY A 126 28.36 -7.24 2.62
CA GLY A 126 27.58 -8.36 3.15
C GLY A 126 27.58 -8.42 4.69
N SER A 127 28.68 -8.07 5.34
CA SER A 127 28.76 -7.98 6.81
C SER A 127 27.80 -6.94 7.41
N THR A 128 27.55 -5.83 6.71
CA THR A 128 26.56 -4.82 7.13
C THR A 128 25.14 -5.35 6.96
N ILE A 129 24.86 -6.01 5.83
CA ILE A 129 23.55 -6.63 5.56
C ILE A 129 23.25 -7.70 6.62
N ARG A 130 24.22 -8.58 6.93
CA ARG A 130 24.07 -9.58 7.99
C ARG A 130 23.66 -8.94 9.31
N ARG A 131 24.37 -7.91 9.75
CA ARG A 131 24.07 -7.21 11.01
C ARG A 131 22.65 -6.60 11.03
N ILE A 132 22.21 -6.02 9.90
CA ILE A 132 20.84 -5.48 9.77
C ILE A 132 19.81 -6.60 9.92
N ILE A 133 20.02 -7.75 9.29
CA ILE A 133 19.11 -8.90 9.36
C ILE A 133 19.11 -9.49 10.77
N GLU A 134 20.24 -9.61 11.43
CA GLU A 134 20.36 -10.08 12.82
C GLU A 134 19.63 -9.16 13.80
N GLU A 135 19.70 -7.84 13.60
CA GLU A 135 18.95 -6.87 14.39
C GLU A 135 17.43 -6.99 14.16
N MET A 136 17.00 -7.23 12.92
CA MET A 136 15.60 -7.52 12.62
C MET A 136 15.13 -8.83 13.28
N ALA A 137 15.97 -9.87 13.28
CA ALA A 137 15.65 -11.15 13.92
C ALA A 137 15.49 -11.01 15.45
N ALA A 138 16.28 -10.14 16.06
CA ALA A 138 16.21 -9.86 17.49
C ALA A 138 15.03 -8.95 17.88
N THR A 139 14.46 -8.22 16.95
CA THR A 139 13.39 -7.24 17.20
C THR A 139 12.13 -7.56 16.41
N ARG A 140 12.08 -7.14 15.16
CA ARG A 140 10.97 -7.39 14.23
C ARG A 140 11.44 -7.29 12.79
N PHE A 141 11.13 -8.31 12.00
CA PHE A 141 11.35 -8.26 10.57
C PHE A 141 10.52 -7.16 9.90
N GLN A 142 11.09 -6.59 8.86
CA GLN A 142 10.40 -5.74 7.91
C GLN A 142 10.14 -6.53 6.61
N VAL A 143 9.46 -5.93 5.65
CA VAL A 143 9.28 -6.55 4.33
C VAL A 143 10.64 -6.62 3.64
N LEU A 144 11.05 -7.82 3.29
CA LEU A 144 12.30 -8.11 2.61
C LEU A 144 12.02 -8.72 1.24
N GLY A 145 12.83 -8.39 0.25
CA GLY A 145 12.83 -9.00 -1.07
C GLY A 145 14.23 -9.40 -1.52
N GLY A 146 14.33 -10.41 -2.38
CA GLY A 146 15.61 -10.91 -2.91
C GLY A 146 16.47 -11.67 -1.90
N VAL A 147 15.96 -11.93 -0.70
CA VAL A 147 16.68 -12.57 0.39
C VAL A 147 15.87 -13.69 1.01
N ARG A 148 16.53 -14.77 1.39
CA ARG A 148 15.98 -15.84 2.22
C ARG A 148 16.71 -15.85 3.55
N VAL A 149 15.97 -15.81 4.65
CA VAL A 149 16.52 -15.81 6.01
C VAL A 149 15.91 -16.96 6.80
N VAL A 150 16.74 -17.78 7.41
CA VAL A 150 16.32 -18.82 8.36
C VAL A 150 16.65 -18.35 9.77
N VAL A 151 15.64 -18.30 10.63
CA VAL A 151 15.77 -17.87 12.01
C VAL A 151 15.27 -18.97 12.94
N LYS A 152 16.05 -19.28 13.96
CA LYS A 152 15.71 -20.21 15.01
C LYS A 152 16.01 -19.59 16.36
N ASP A 153 15.08 -19.64 17.28
CA ASP A 153 15.20 -19.09 18.64
C ASP A 153 15.72 -17.64 18.66
N GLY A 154 15.23 -16.79 17.73
CA GLY A 154 15.63 -15.39 17.58
C GLY A 154 17.04 -15.18 17.02
N LYS A 155 17.72 -16.25 16.57
CA LYS A 155 19.04 -16.18 15.96
C LYS A 155 18.98 -16.55 14.48
N VAL A 156 19.72 -15.83 13.67
CA VAL A 156 19.86 -16.10 12.23
C VAL A 156 20.76 -17.32 12.04
N GLU A 157 20.21 -18.38 11.45
CA GLU A 157 20.98 -19.59 11.06
C GLU A 157 21.61 -19.43 9.68
N SER A 158 20.85 -18.93 8.70
CA SER A 158 21.36 -18.68 7.35
C SER A 158 20.73 -17.46 6.70
N ILE A 159 21.48 -16.86 5.79
CA ILE A 159 21.05 -15.78 4.91
C ILE A 159 21.52 -16.14 3.50
N GLU A 160 20.59 -16.06 2.54
CA GLU A 160 20.90 -16.21 1.12
C GLU A 160 20.41 -14.96 0.39
N ILE A 161 21.18 -14.41 -0.52
CA ILE A 161 20.80 -13.28 -1.38
C ILE A 161 20.96 -13.69 -2.83
N GLY A 162 19.89 -13.61 -3.61
CA GLY A 162 19.89 -14.09 -5.00
C GLY A 162 20.18 -15.58 -5.14
N GLY A 163 19.94 -16.37 -4.10
CA GLY A 163 20.20 -17.81 -4.04
C GLY A 163 21.62 -18.19 -3.57
N GLU A 164 22.48 -17.20 -3.28
CA GLU A 164 23.84 -17.42 -2.82
C GLU A 164 23.97 -17.12 -1.31
N PRO A 165 24.72 -17.92 -0.55
CA PRO A 165 24.96 -17.67 0.87
C PRO A 165 25.68 -16.34 1.10
N LEU A 166 25.24 -15.59 2.12
CA LEU A 166 25.84 -14.32 2.54
C LEU A 166 26.94 -14.52 3.57
#